data_2f3db5247f8b96d04e22d831f2b4c14e
#
_entry.id   2f3db5247f8b96d04e22d831f2b4c14e
#
_cell.length_a   1.000
_cell.length_b   1.000
_cell.length_c   1.000
_cell.angle_alpha   90.00
_cell.angle_beta   90.00
_cell.angle_gamma   90.00
#
_symmetry.space_group_name_H-M   'P 1'
#
loop_
_entity.id
_entity.type
_entity.pdbx_description
1 polymer ?
#
loop_
_entity_poly.entity_id
_entity_poly.type
_entity_poly.pdbx_seq_one_letter_code
_entity_poly.pdbx_strand_id
1 'polypeptide(L)'
;AASDVYKRQVTARAVSNLRDLSEYCLPFAKPGGFFTPLKAGDIDEELTQAKLAISLLGGSLERLERYEIDSAGSRSLPIIQKISHTSPKYPRPSAQIAKKPLV
;
A
#
# COMPACT_ATOMS: atom_id res chain seq x y z
N ALA A 1 -13.77 -19.33 2.83
CA ALA A 1 -14.51 -18.76 3.96
C ALA A 1 -14.60 -17.24 3.82
N ALA A 2 -15.62 -16.65 4.45
CA ALA A 2 -15.80 -15.19 4.39
C ALA A 2 -14.58 -14.46 4.96
N SER A 3 -13.89 -15.07 5.92
CA SER A 3 -12.67 -14.51 6.50
C SER A 3 -11.54 -14.38 5.49
N ASP A 4 -11.61 -15.08 4.37
CA ASP A 4 -10.57 -15.02 3.35
C ASP A 4 -10.65 -13.75 2.49
N VAL A 5 -11.75 -13.01 2.59
CA VAL A 5 -11.93 -11.75 1.85
C VAL A 5 -10.95 -10.68 2.36
N TYR A 6 -10.70 -10.68 3.68
CA TYR A 6 -9.79 -9.71 4.29
C TYR A 6 -8.59 -10.45 4.87
N LYS A 7 -7.42 -9.93 4.61
CA LYS A 7 -6.16 -10.62 4.94
C LYS A 7 -5.39 -9.88 6.04
N ARG A 8 -4.66 -10.65 6.83
CA ARG A 8 -3.76 -10.08 7.84
C ARG A 8 -2.59 -9.35 7.19
N GLN A 9 -2.14 -9.87 6.06
CA GLN A 9 -1.02 -9.27 5.34
C GLN A 9 -1.32 -9.29 3.85
N VAL A 10 -1.15 -8.14 3.21
CA VAL A 10 -1.24 -8.00 1.76
C VAL A 10 0.14 -7.57 1.27
N THR A 11 0.72 -8.37 0.39
CA THR A 11 1.99 -8.05 -0.24
C THR A 11 1.77 -7.80 -1.72
N ALA A 12 2.64 -7.03 -2.33
CA ALA A 12 2.56 -6.75 -3.74
C ALA A 12 3.95 -6.50 -4.32
N ARG A 13 4.12 -6.92 -5.58
CA ARG A 13 5.26 -6.48 -6.36
C ARG A 13 4.91 -5.13 -6.94
N ALA A 14 5.75 -4.16 -6.67
CA ALA A 14 5.38 -2.79 -6.92
C ALA A 14 5.76 -2.35 -8.32
N VAL A 15 4.84 -2.50 -9.25
CA VAL A 15 4.96 -1.99 -10.61
C VAL A 15 4.20 -0.69 -10.78
N SER A 16 3.35 -0.34 -9.83
CA SER A 16 2.57 0.89 -9.85
C SER A 16 3.06 1.86 -8.78
N ASN A 17 2.70 3.13 -8.91
CA ASN A 17 2.94 4.13 -7.89
C ASN A 17 2.32 3.69 -6.56
N LEU A 18 3.00 3.94 -5.45
CA LEU A 18 2.54 3.51 -4.13
C LEU A 18 1.14 4.05 -3.80
N ARG A 19 0.82 5.26 -4.20
CA ARG A 19 -0.50 5.85 -4.00
C ARG A 19 -1.60 4.98 -4.63
N ASP A 20 -1.41 4.60 -5.90
CA ASP A 20 -2.38 3.78 -6.62
C ASP A 20 -2.39 2.36 -6.08
N LEU A 21 -1.22 1.80 -5.80
CA LEU A 21 -1.07 0.46 -5.26
C LEU A 21 -1.76 0.35 -3.89
N SER A 22 -1.70 1.39 -3.09
CA SER A 22 -2.39 1.42 -1.80
C SER A 22 -3.90 1.30 -1.97
N GLU A 23 -4.46 1.98 -2.96
CA GLU A 23 -5.90 1.87 -3.23
C GLU A 23 -6.28 0.48 -3.73
N TYR A 24 -5.43 -0.17 -4.51
CA TYR A 24 -5.71 -1.54 -4.96
C TYR A 24 -5.64 -2.56 -3.82
N CYS A 25 -4.74 -2.38 -2.88
CA CYS A 25 -4.38 -3.44 -1.94
C CYS A 25 -4.86 -3.21 -0.50
N LEU A 26 -4.77 -1.98 -0.02
CA LEU A 26 -5.07 -1.69 1.38
C LEU A 26 -6.51 -2.01 1.80
N PRO A 27 -7.53 -1.83 0.92
CA PRO A 27 -8.90 -2.23 1.27
C PRO A 27 -9.05 -3.70 1.65
N PHE A 28 -8.16 -4.57 1.15
CA PHE A 28 -8.23 -6.01 1.42
C PHE A 28 -7.51 -6.41 2.70
N ALA A 29 -6.79 -5.50 3.35
CA ALA A 29 -6.19 -5.78 4.65
C ALA A 29 -7.26 -5.64 5.73
N LYS A 30 -7.27 -6.56 6.69
CA LYS A 30 -8.19 -6.42 7.82
C LYS A 30 -7.59 -5.47 8.86
N PRO A 31 -8.42 -4.77 9.66
CA PRO A 31 -7.90 -3.94 10.74
C PRO A 31 -6.99 -4.75 11.66
N GLY A 32 -5.84 -4.17 11.99
CA GLY A 32 -4.77 -4.86 12.72
C GLY A 32 -3.80 -5.61 11.84
N GLY A 33 -4.12 -5.79 10.55
CA GLY A 33 -3.21 -6.40 9.58
C GLY A 33 -2.29 -5.38 8.94
N PHE A 34 -1.52 -5.84 7.95
CA PHE A 34 -0.47 -5.02 7.33
C PHE A 34 -0.53 -5.10 5.81
N PHE A 35 -0.15 -3.99 5.18
CA PHE A 35 0.13 -3.92 3.75
C PHE A 35 1.61 -3.63 3.58
N THR A 36 2.33 -4.52 2.89
CA THR A 36 3.78 -4.45 2.78
C THR A 36 4.23 -4.59 1.32
N PRO A 37 4.12 -3.52 0.53
CA PRO A 37 4.57 -3.56 -0.87
C PRO A 37 6.08 -3.46 -0.96
N LEU A 38 6.71 -4.34 -1.74
CA LEU A 38 8.16 -4.28 -1.97
C LEU A 38 8.44 -3.40 -3.19
N LYS A 39 9.21 -2.34 -2.98
CA LYS A 39 9.54 -1.36 -4.02
C LYS A 39 11.04 -1.36 -4.28
N ALA A 40 11.42 -1.06 -5.52
CA ALA A 40 12.82 -0.93 -5.89
C ALA A 40 13.33 0.49 -5.58
N GLY A 41 14.52 0.58 -5.04
CA GLY A 41 15.22 1.84 -4.82
C GLY A 41 14.65 2.71 -3.72
N ASP A 42 14.90 4.01 -3.82
CA ASP A 42 14.45 5.01 -2.85
C ASP A 42 13.04 5.48 -3.21
N ILE A 43 12.15 5.44 -2.23
CA ILE A 43 10.74 5.78 -2.45
C ILE A 43 10.28 6.95 -1.58
N ASP A 44 11.17 7.78 -1.08
CA ASP A 44 10.81 8.87 -0.17
C ASP A 44 9.78 9.81 -0.78
N GLU A 45 9.97 10.22 -2.03
CA GLU A 45 9.03 11.10 -2.71
C GLU A 45 7.69 10.38 -2.96
N GLU A 46 7.75 9.14 -3.43
CA GLU A 46 6.58 8.34 -3.69
C GLU A 46 5.77 8.11 -2.41
N LEU A 47 6.47 7.87 -1.30
CA LEU A 47 5.83 7.67 0.00
C LEU A 47 5.14 8.95 0.46
N THR A 48 5.78 10.11 0.25
CA THR A 48 5.17 11.40 0.58
C THR A 48 3.88 11.62 -0.20
N GLN A 49 3.88 11.29 -1.49
CA GLN A 49 2.69 11.41 -2.34
C GLN A 49 1.57 10.47 -1.90
N ALA A 50 1.91 9.33 -1.31
CA ALA A 50 0.94 8.31 -0.91
C ALA A 50 0.34 8.54 0.47
N LYS A 51 0.84 9.47 1.26
CA LYS A 51 0.42 9.65 2.65
C LYS A 51 -1.08 9.85 2.80
N LEU A 52 -1.66 10.74 2.00
CA LEU A 52 -3.09 11.02 2.08
C LEU A 52 -3.91 9.79 1.69
N ALA A 53 -3.50 9.10 0.63
CA ALA A 53 -4.19 7.90 0.18
C ALA A 53 -4.17 6.83 1.27
N ILE A 54 -3.02 6.59 1.88
CA ILE A 54 -2.88 5.61 2.96
C ILE A 54 -3.82 5.95 4.11
N SER A 55 -3.87 7.21 4.51
CA SER A 55 -4.74 7.67 5.59
C SER A 55 -6.22 7.49 5.25
N LEU A 56 -6.62 7.89 4.04
CA LEU A 56 -8.00 7.75 3.57
C LEU A 56 -8.45 6.29 3.53
N LEU A 57 -7.52 5.38 3.26
CA LEU A 57 -7.80 3.95 3.14
C LEU A 57 -7.73 3.22 4.49
N GLY A 58 -7.51 3.95 5.57
CA GLY A 58 -7.47 3.36 6.91
C GLY A 58 -6.13 2.81 7.32
N GLY A 59 -5.04 3.25 6.67
CA GLY A 59 -3.70 2.79 6.96
C GLY A 59 -2.87 3.79 7.73
N SER A 60 -1.77 3.30 8.30
CA SER A 60 -0.77 4.12 8.98
C SER A 60 0.60 3.53 8.71
N LEU A 61 1.53 4.36 8.25
CA LEU A 61 2.90 3.91 8.01
C LEU A 61 3.60 3.71 9.35
N GLU A 62 3.96 2.44 9.65
CA GLU A 62 4.66 2.10 10.89
C GLU A 62 6.16 2.33 10.77
N ARG A 63 6.76 1.84 9.66
CA ARG A 63 8.18 2.02 9.41
C ARG A 63 8.49 1.72 7.95
N LEU A 64 9.70 2.10 7.55
CA LEU A 64 10.24 1.83 6.22
C LEU A 64 11.52 1.00 6.39
N GLU A 65 11.47 -0.25 5.91
CA GLU A 65 12.63 -1.14 5.87
C GLU A 65 13.37 -0.94 4.56
N ARG A 66 14.69 -0.98 4.61
CA ARG A 66 15.53 -0.86 3.42
C ARG A 66 16.49 -2.03 3.36
N TYR A 67 16.64 -2.60 2.16
CA TYR A 67 17.51 -3.75 1.93
C TYR A 67 18.48 -3.45 0.80
N GLU A 68 19.72 -3.85 0.98
CA GLU A 68 20.71 -3.90 -0.09
C GLU A 68 20.76 -5.33 -0.61
N ILE A 69 20.54 -5.50 -1.92
CA ILE A 69 20.59 -6.80 -2.55
C ILE A 69 21.67 -6.76 -3.61
N ASP A 70 22.90 -7.02 -3.21
CA ASP A 70 24.10 -7.14 -4.06
C ASP A 70 23.93 -6.49 -5.45
N SER A 71 24.00 -7.31 -6.52
CA SER A 71 23.90 -6.81 -7.89
C SER A 71 22.49 -6.34 -8.30
N ALA A 72 21.47 -6.70 -7.52
CA ALA A 72 20.10 -6.30 -7.81
C ALA A 72 19.75 -4.91 -7.27
N GLY A 73 20.66 -4.27 -6.50
CA GLY A 73 20.46 -2.92 -5.96
C GLY A 73 19.66 -2.92 -4.68
N SER A 74 19.13 -1.76 -4.33
CA SER A 74 18.38 -1.61 -3.09
C SER A 74 16.88 -1.84 -3.27
N ARG A 75 16.24 -2.19 -2.15
CA ARG A 75 14.78 -2.37 -2.08
C ARG A 75 14.26 -1.64 -0.87
N SER A 76 13.06 -1.11 -0.98
CA SER A 76 12.36 -0.47 0.13
C SER A 76 11.06 -1.19 0.41
N LEU A 77 10.77 -1.43 1.68
CA LEU A 77 9.57 -2.13 2.12
C LEU A 77 8.85 -1.27 3.16
N PRO A 78 7.88 -0.46 2.74
CA PRO A 78 7.06 0.25 3.71
C PRO A 78 6.15 -0.72 4.43
N ILE A 79 6.11 -0.62 5.76
CA ILE A 79 5.25 -1.43 6.61
C ILE A 79 4.06 -0.56 7.00
N ILE A 80 2.91 -0.83 6.40
CA ILE A 80 1.70 -0.04 6.60
C ILE A 80 0.70 -0.87 7.38
N GLN A 81 0.31 -0.41 8.56
CA GLN A 81 -0.69 -1.10 9.36
C GLN A 81 -2.08 -0.61 8.99
N LYS A 82 -3.02 -1.54 8.86
CA LYS A 82 -4.43 -1.23 8.70
C LYS A 82 -5.00 -0.91 10.08
N ILE A 83 -5.33 0.34 10.34
CA ILE A 83 -5.78 0.77 11.66
C ILE A 83 -7.30 0.96 11.75
N SER A 84 -7.98 1.05 10.61
CA SER A 84 -9.44 1.19 10.58
C SER A 84 -9.98 0.60 9.29
N HIS A 85 -11.28 0.38 9.24
CA HIS A 85 -11.93 -0.13 8.05
C HIS A 85 -11.85 0.86 6.90
N THR A 86 -11.64 0.34 5.70
CA THR A 86 -11.69 1.15 4.49
C THR A 86 -13.15 1.30 4.05
N SER A 87 -13.53 2.50 3.61
CA SER A 87 -14.86 2.74 3.07
C SER A 87 -15.18 1.78 1.92
N PRO A 88 -16.43 1.28 1.82
CA PRO A 88 -16.82 0.36 0.75
C PRO A 88 -16.66 0.91 -0.67
N LYS A 89 -16.50 2.22 -0.82
CA LYS A 89 -16.28 2.81 -2.15
C LYS A 89 -14.90 2.52 -2.72
N TYR A 90 -14.00 1.96 -1.93
CA TYR A 90 -12.65 1.61 -2.37
C TYR A 90 -12.51 0.09 -2.48
N PRO A 91 -11.72 -0.44 -3.42
CA PRO A 91 -11.04 0.32 -4.46
C PRO A 91 -12.01 0.79 -5.55
N ARG A 92 -11.74 1.96 -6.10
CA ARG A 92 -12.49 2.46 -7.25
C ARG A 92 -12.12 1.66 -8.51
N PRO A 93 -12.90 1.75 -9.59
CA PRO A 93 -12.50 1.14 -10.87
C PRO A 93 -11.12 1.63 -11.31
N SER A 94 -10.34 0.74 -11.94
CA SER A 94 -8.96 1.04 -12.30
C SER A 94 -8.82 2.29 -13.19
N ALA A 95 -9.77 2.53 -14.09
CA ALA A 95 -9.74 3.71 -14.94
C ALA A 95 -9.86 5.00 -14.09
N GLN A 96 -10.65 4.96 -13.03
CA GLN A 96 -10.84 6.10 -12.15
C GLN A 96 -9.60 6.34 -11.28
N ILE A 97 -8.98 5.27 -10.81
CA ILE A 97 -7.73 5.37 -10.06
C ILE A 97 -6.65 6.03 -10.91
N ALA A 98 -6.55 5.64 -12.17
CA ALA A 98 -5.55 6.21 -13.09
C ALA A 98 -5.81 7.68 -13.38
N LYS A 99 -7.08 8.08 -13.55
CA LYS A 99 -7.43 9.46 -13.88
C LYS A 99 -7.37 10.40 -12.70
N LYS A 100 -7.81 9.95 -11.53
CA LYS A 100 -7.89 10.77 -10.32
C LYS A 100 -7.34 10.02 -9.13
N PRO A 101 -6.01 9.94 -9.02
CA PRO A 101 -5.41 9.30 -7.84
C PRO A 101 -5.82 10.00 -6.55
N LEU A 102 -5.78 9.27 -5.46
CA LEU A 102 -6.07 9.83 -4.13
C LEU A 102 -4.92 10.74 -3.70
N VAL A 103 -5.15 12.02 -3.68
CA VAL A 103 -4.15 13.02 -3.29
C VAL A 103 -4.74 14.00 -2.29
#